data_13c0aca8d3eab019ac0634abe063d7a1
#
_entry.id   13c0aca8d3eab019ac0634abe063d7a1
#
_cell.length_a   1.000
_cell.length_b   1.000
_cell.length_c   1.000
_cell.angle_alpha   90.00
_cell.angle_beta   90.00
_cell.angle_gamma   90.00
#
_symmetry.space_group_name_H-M   'P 1'
#
loop_
_entity.id
_entity.type
_entity.pdbx_description
1 polymer ?
#
loop_
_entity_poly.entity_id
_entity_poly.type
_entity_poly.pdbx_seq_one_letter_code
_entity_poly.pdbx_strand_id
1 'polypeptide(L)'
;MRVSRSGVFGVLLVVVVLATLGGYSFYRGYAAGASRLGRVMAWLRNPGAHPDWALQAGDRCGNAPFAYPTDGFIGFLWGDSFRPGHRHQGLDIFGGQELGQTPVLAAYPGFLTRLPDWKASLIIRLPQDPLQPDRQIWTYYTHMADEQGNSYIAPAFPPGTQELYVEAGTLLGYQGNYSGDPDNPTGIHLHFSIVLDDGGGSFRNELEIENTLDPSPYLGLPLSAETNQGEIPSCG
;
A
#
# COMPACT_ATOMS: atom_id res chain seq x y z
N MET A 1 28.02 -40.83 -25.28
CA MET A 1 27.31 -40.90 -24.00
C MET A 1 25.85 -41.23 -24.29
N ARG A 2 25.35 -42.43 -23.90
CA ARG A 2 23.91 -42.78 -24.04
C ARG A 2 23.19 -42.27 -22.78
N VAL A 3 22.37 -41.22 -22.93
CA VAL A 3 21.47 -40.78 -21.84
C VAL A 3 20.45 -41.89 -21.59
N SER A 4 20.35 -42.37 -20.34
CA SER A 4 19.42 -43.44 -20.00
C SER A 4 17.98 -42.91 -20.12
N ARG A 5 17.07 -43.73 -20.67
CA ARG A 5 15.65 -43.38 -20.82
C ARG A 5 15.00 -42.98 -19.46
N SER A 6 15.41 -43.60 -18.37
CA SER A 6 14.97 -43.27 -17.03
C SER A 6 15.40 -41.86 -16.55
N GLY A 7 16.61 -41.38 -16.97
CA GLY A 7 17.03 -40.02 -16.63
C GLY A 7 16.24 -38.96 -17.37
N VAL A 8 15.85 -39.21 -18.62
CA VAL A 8 15.01 -38.29 -19.41
C VAL A 8 13.60 -38.19 -18.79
N PHE A 9 13.01 -39.30 -18.40
CA PHE A 9 11.70 -39.30 -17.73
C PHE A 9 11.71 -38.56 -16.38
N GLY A 10 12.77 -38.71 -15.57
CA GLY A 10 12.93 -38.01 -14.32
C GLY A 10 13.01 -36.49 -14.50
N VAL A 11 13.80 -36.02 -15.47
CA VAL A 11 13.91 -34.58 -15.80
C VAL A 11 12.58 -34.02 -16.31
N LEU A 12 11.88 -34.74 -17.17
CA LEU A 12 10.58 -34.34 -17.72
C LEU A 12 9.53 -34.19 -16.62
N LEU A 13 9.50 -35.13 -15.68
CA LEU A 13 8.57 -35.09 -14.52
C LEU A 13 8.84 -33.87 -13.65
N VAL A 14 10.11 -33.56 -13.33
CA VAL A 14 10.48 -32.39 -12.53
C VAL A 14 10.07 -31.09 -13.25
N VAL A 15 10.30 -30.97 -14.56
CA VAL A 15 9.91 -29.79 -15.35
C VAL A 15 8.38 -29.62 -15.34
N VAL A 16 7.62 -30.70 -15.51
CA VAL A 16 6.15 -30.65 -15.45
C VAL A 16 5.65 -30.23 -14.07
N VAL A 17 6.23 -30.76 -12.99
CA VAL A 17 5.86 -30.39 -11.60
C VAL A 17 6.18 -28.92 -11.34
N LEU A 18 7.34 -28.42 -11.76
CA LEU A 18 7.72 -27.02 -11.58
C LEU A 18 6.82 -26.09 -12.41
N ALA A 19 6.47 -26.48 -13.64
CA ALA A 19 5.56 -25.71 -14.49
C ALA A 19 4.13 -25.67 -13.92
N THR A 20 3.64 -26.79 -13.37
CA THR A 20 2.30 -26.84 -12.73
C THR A 20 2.24 -26.04 -11.44
N LEU A 21 3.27 -26.12 -10.59
CA LEU A 21 3.35 -25.34 -9.34
C LEU A 21 3.46 -23.83 -9.65
N GLY A 22 4.30 -23.46 -10.61
CA GLY A 22 4.44 -22.07 -11.06
C GLY A 22 3.13 -21.53 -11.67
N GLY A 23 2.49 -22.31 -12.53
CA GLY A 23 1.19 -21.95 -13.12
C GLY A 23 0.07 -21.85 -12.08
N TYR A 24 0.05 -22.74 -11.08
CA TYR A 24 -0.92 -22.68 -9.99
C TYR A 24 -0.73 -21.45 -9.10
N SER A 25 0.50 -21.13 -8.72
CA SER A 25 0.80 -19.93 -7.91
C SER A 25 0.44 -18.66 -8.65
N PHE A 26 0.76 -18.57 -9.95
CA PHE A 26 0.38 -17.46 -10.81
C PHE A 26 -1.16 -17.32 -10.92
N TYR A 27 -1.87 -18.42 -11.15
CA TYR A 27 -3.33 -18.42 -11.23
C TYR A 27 -3.97 -18.00 -9.90
N ARG A 28 -3.48 -18.47 -8.76
CA ARG A 28 -3.98 -18.06 -7.43
C ARG A 28 -3.80 -16.57 -7.18
N GLY A 29 -2.62 -16.00 -7.50
CA GLY A 29 -2.37 -14.57 -7.35
C GLY A 29 -3.29 -13.72 -8.24
N TYR A 30 -3.48 -14.13 -9.50
CA TYR A 30 -4.39 -13.48 -10.42
C TYR A 30 -5.86 -13.55 -9.97
N ALA A 31 -6.31 -14.72 -9.54
CA ALA A 31 -7.69 -14.92 -9.04
C ALA A 31 -7.96 -14.13 -7.75
N ALA A 32 -6.98 -14.01 -6.85
CA ALA A 32 -7.07 -13.20 -5.64
C ALA A 32 -7.18 -11.70 -5.97
N GLY A 33 -6.35 -11.19 -6.89
CA GLY A 33 -6.43 -9.81 -7.37
C GLY A 33 -7.76 -9.48 -8.03
N ALA A 34 -8.30 -10.38 -8.84
CA ALA A 34 -9.62 -10.23 -9.46
C ALA A 34 -10.75 -10.18 -8.42
N SER A 35 -10.66 -11.00 -7.36
CA SER A 35 -11.60 -10.99 -6.24
C SER A 35 -11.54 -9.68 -5.45
N ARG A 36 -10.34 -9.13 -5.22
CA ARG A 36 -10.17 -7.83 -4.55
C ARG A 36 -10.72 -6.68 -5.38
N LEU A 37 -10.46 -6.66 -6.67
CA LEU A 37 -11.03 -5.66 -7.58
C LEU A 37 -12.57 -5.67 -7.51
N GLY A 38 -13.19 -6.86 -7.48
CA GLY A 38 -14.65 -6.98 -7.35
C GLY A 38 -15.18 -6.31 -6.07
N ARG A 39 -14.46 -6.43 -4.95
CA ARG A 39 -14.81 -5.76 -3.69
C ARG A 39 -14.54 -4.26 -3.72
N VAL A 40 -13.42 -3.82 -4.27
CA VAL A 40 -13.16 -2.39 -4.49
C VAL A 40 -14.29 -1.76 -5.29
N MET A 41 -14.73 -2.41 -6.37
CA MET A 41 -15.85 -1.93 -7.17
C MET A 41 -17.20 -1.95 -6.43
N ALA A 42 -17.43 -2.91 -5.55
CA ALA A 42 -18.62 -2.94 -4.69
C ALA A 42 -18.61 -1.80 -3.67
N TRP A 43 -17.46 -1.58 -3.02
CA TRP A 43 -17.24 -0.47 -2.09
C TRP A 43 -17.44 0.89 -2.76
N LEU A 44 -16.74 1.16 -3.87
CA LEU A 44 -16.83 2.43 -4.60
C LEU A 44 -18.27 2.73 -5.09
N ARG A 45 -19.06 1.69 -5.37
CA ARG A 45 -20.47 1.86 -5.78
C ARG A 45 -21.38 2.22 -4.63
N ASN A 46 -21.19 1.67 -3.45
CA ASN A 46 -22.03 1.93 -2.28
C ASN A 46 -21.28 1.56 -0.97
N PRO A 47 -20.43 2.44 -0.43
CA PRO A 47 -19.71 2.20 0.82
C PRO A 47 -20.66 1.94 1.99
N GLY A 48 -21.82 2.62 2.02
CA GLY A 48 -22.82 2.50 3.06
C GLY A 48 -23.48 1.11 3.16
N ALA A 49 -23.35 0.28 2.12
CA ALA A 49 -23.81 -1.12 2.16
C ALA A 49 -22.81 -2.07 2.87
N HIS A 50 -21.60 -1.60 3.18
CA HIS A 50 -20.50 -2.38 3.71
C HIS A 50 -19.79 -1.70 4.89
N PRO A 51 -20.52 -1.25 5.94
CA PRO A 51 -19.92 -0.49 7.05
C PRO A 51 -18.89 -1.29 7.83
N ASP A 52 -19.00 -2.61 7.81
CA ASP A 52 -18.09 -3.57 8.44
C ASP A 52 -16.76 -3.77 7.69
N TRP A 53 -16.63 -3.20 6.49
CA TRP A 53 -15.39 -3.29 5.72
C TRP A 53 -14.39 -2.18 6.05
N ALA A 54 -14.87 -1.06 6.57
CA ALA A 54 -14.05 0.12 6.82
C ALA A 54 -13.38 0.07 8.19
N LEU A 55 -12.13 0.52 8.23
CA LEU A 55 -11.43 0.92 9.43
C LEU A 55 -11.47 2.45 9.56
N GLN A 56 -11.33 2.95 10.78
CA GLN A 56 -11.41 4.37 11.07
C GLN A 56 -10.01 4.97 11.24
N ALA A 57 -9.81 6.17 10.71
CA ALA A 57 -8.59 6.93 10.90
C ALA A 57 -8.27 7.13 12.39
N GLY A 58 -7.02 6.87 12.78
CA GLY A 58 -6.57 6.97 14.15
C GLY A 58 -6.76 5.72 15.00
N ASP A 59 -7.57 4.75 14.57
CA ASP A 59 -7.72 3.47 15.26
C ASP A 59 -6.40 2.66 15.26
N ARG A 60 -6.25 1.81 16.28
CA ARG A 60 -5.14 0.85 16.39
C ARG A 60 -5.69 -0.56 16.56
N CYS A 61 -5.17 -1.48 15.79
CA CYS A 61 -5.47 -2.90 15.92
C CYS A 61 -4.62 -3.52 17.03
N GLY A 62 -5.20 -3.79 18.19
CA GLY A 62 -4.47 -4.39 19.31
C GLY A 62 -3.25 -3.58 19.73
N ASN A 63 -2.07 -4.21 19.75
CA ASN A 63 -0.79 -3.59 20.11
C ASN A 63 0.00 -3.07 18.88
N ALA A 64 -0.66 -2.87 17.75
CA ALA A 64 0.00 -2.37 16.55
C ALA A 64 0.71 -1.04 16.78
N PRO A 65 1.94 -0.87 16.27
CA PRO A 65 2.67 0.41 16.46
C PRO A 65 2.01 1.56 15.72
N PHE A 66 1.45 1.32 14.52
CA PHE A 66 0.83 2.35 13.70
C PHE A 66 -0.66 2.50 13.98
N ALA A 67 -1.13 3.74 14.00
CA ALA A 67 -2.54 4.04 13.85
C ALA A 67 -2.96 3.94 12.39
N TYR A 68 -4.22 3.62 12.14
CA TYR A 68 -4.77 3.56 10.79
C TYR A 68 -4.75 4.96 10.15
N PRO A 69 -4.15 5.12 8.96
CA PRO A 69 -3.83 6.45 8.43
C PRO A 69 -5.01 7.19 7.83
N THR A 70 -6.14 6.53 7.57
CA THR A 70 -7.31 7.15 6.92
C THR A 70 -8.55 6.28 7.12
N ASP A 71 -9.73 6.87 7.00
CA ASP A 71 -10.98 6.10 6.96
C ASP A 71 -11.07 5.30 5.67
N GLY A 72 -11.60 4.08 5.74
CA GLY A 72 -11.93 3.33 4.55
C GLY A 72 -11.63 1.84 4.55
N PHE A 73 -11.83 1.26 3.38
CA PHE A 73 -11.65 -0.15 3.08
C PHE A 73 -10.29 -0.41 2.43
N ILE A 74 -9.52 -1.35 2.95
CA ILE A 74 -8.27 -1.80 2.29
C ILE A 74 -8.63 -2.66 1.08
N GLY A 75 -8.50 -2.08 -0.11
CA GLY A 75 -8.84 -2.74 -1.37
C GLY A 75 -7.70 -3.55 -1.96
N PHE A 76 -6.48 -3.03 -1.93
CA PHE A 76 -5.28 -3.72 -2.41
C PHE A 76 -4.22 -3.80 -1.35
N LEU A 77 -3.53 -4.95 -1.33
CA LEU A 77 -2.49 -5.29 -0.36
C LEU A 77 -1.10 -5.12 -0.98
N TRP A 78 -0.09 -5.00 -0.13
CA TRP A 78 1.30 -5.08 -0.55
C TRP A 78 1.57 -6.43 -1.23
N GLY A 79 2.22 -6.39 -2.38
CA GLY A 79 2.52 -7.58 -3.20
C GLY A 79 1.39 -8.03 -4.12
N ASP A 80 0.20 -7.41 -4.06
CA ASP A 80 -0.89 -7.70 -4.99
C ASP A 80 -0.47 -7.47 -6.45
N SER A 81 -1.02 -8.28 -7.34
CA SER A 81 -0.82 -8.13 -8.77
C SER A 81 -2.16 -8.17 -9.50
N PHE A 82 -2.53 -7.08 -10.14
CA PHE A 82 -3.73 -6.98 -10.98
C PHE A 82 -3.39 -6.91 -12.49
N ARG A 83 -2.09 -6.99 -12.83
CA ARG A 83 -1.59 -7.11 -14.21
C ARG A 83 -0.23 -7.79 -14.23
N PRO A 84 0.16 -8.47 -15.33
CA PRO A 84 1.48 -9.10 -15.47
C PRO A 84 2.62 -8.10 -15.26
N GLY A 85 3.63 -8.49 -14.46
CA GLY A 85 4.81 -7.68 -14.17
C GLY A 85 4.60 -6.54 -13.17
N HIS A 86 3.41 -6.40 -12.59
CA HIS A 86 3.13 -5.43 -11.54
C HIS A 86 3.06 -6.13 -10.18
N ARG A 87 3.65 -5.49 -9.17
CA ARG A 87 3.49 -5.83 -7.75
C ARG A 87 3.26 -4.54 -6.98
N HIS A 88 2.18 -4.50 -6.22
CA HIS A 88 1.75 -3.34 -5.45
C HIS A 88 2.68 -3.08 -4.26
N GLN A 89 3.10 -1.84 -4.05
CA GLN A 89 4.15 -1.47 -3.11
C GLN A 89 3.65 -1.02 -1.74
N GLY A 90 2.34 -1.04 -1.51
CA GLY A 90 1.72 -0.56 -0.28
C GLY A 90 0.33 -1.12 -0.07
N LEU A 91 -0.50 -0.34 0.62
CA LEU A 91 -1.92 -0.58 0.79
C LEU A 91 -2.70 0.51 0.09
N ASP A 92 -3.72 0.16 -0.71
CA ASP A 92 -4.69 1.11 -1.23
C ASP A 92 -5.94 1.11 -0.35
N ILE A 93 -6.22 2.25 0.27
CA ILE A 93 -7.29 2.42 1.25
C ILE A 93 -8.33 3.36 0.67
N PHE A 94 -9.48 2.80 0.32
CA PHE A 94 -10.58 3.51 -0.34
C PHE A 94 -11.54 4.07 0.71
N GLY A 95 -11.58 5.39 0.84
CA GLY A 95 -12.47 6.09 1.76
C GLY A 95 -13.86 6.37 1.17
N GLY A 96 -14.26 7.64 1.21
CA GLY A 96 -15.53 8.10 0.65
C GLY A 96 -15.54 8.21 -0.87
N GLN A 97 -16.64 8.76 -1.40
CA GLN A 97 -16.85 8.93 -2.82
C GLN A 97 -16.46 10.32 -3.34
N GLU A 98 -16.14 11.25 -2.43
CA GLU A 98 -15.88 12.64 -2.78
C GLU A 98 -14.41 13.00 -2.57
N LEU A 99 -13.83 13.68 -3.55
CA LEU A 99 -12.46 14.17 -3.52
C LEU A 99 -12.25 15.18 -2.37
N GLY A 100 -11.14 15.06 -1.67
CA GLY A 100 -10.76 16.02 -0.65
C GLY A 100 -11.60 15.97 0.65
N GLN A 101 -12.36 14.90 0.90
CA GLN A 101 -13.21 14.78 2.08
C GLN A 101 -12.69 13.79 3.12
N THR A 102 -12.14 12.65 2.68
CA THR A 102 -11.65 11.62 3.60
C THR A 102 -10.28 12.00 4.15
N PRO A 103 -10.13 12.17 5.49
CA PRO A 103 -8.89 12.64 6.09
C PRO A 103 -7.77 11.62 5.97
N VAL A 104 -6.54 12.12 5.85
CA VAL A 104 -5.31 11.35 5.91
C VAL A 104 -4.49 11.84 7.10
N LEU A 105 -4.15 10.92 7.99
CA LEU A 105 -3.44 11.19 9.24
C LEU A 105 -2.05 10.54 9.23
N ALA A 106 -1.10 11.11 9.97
CA ALA A 106 0.18 10.48 10.22
C ALA A 106 -0.04 9.19 11.04
N ALA A 107 0.34 8.03 10.49
CA ALA A 107 0.18 6.73 11.14
C ALA A 107 1.08 6.55 12.35
N TYR A 108 2.22 7.24 12.38
CA TYR A 108 3.24 7.17 13.44
C TYR A 108 3.98 8.52 13.52
N PRO A 109 4.52 8.91 14.69
CA PRO A 109 5.29 10.15 14.79
C PRO A 109 6.60 10.08 14.01
N GLY A 110 7.04 11.22 13.47
CA GLY A 110 8.28 11.30 12.71
C GLY A 110 8.53 12.66 12.08
N PHE A 111 9.42 12.71 11.12
CA PHE A 111 9.89 13.92 10.47
C PHE A 111 9.37 13.99 9.03
N LEU A 112 8.43 14.88 8.79
CA LEU A 112 7.72 15.03 7.52
C LEU A 112 8.56 15.81 6.51
N THR A 113 8.61 15.28 5.30
CA THR A 113 9.14 15.97 4.11
C THR A 113 8.11 15.94 2.98
N ARG A 114 7.95 17.08 2.32
CA ARG A 114 7.22 17.22 1.06
C ARG A 114 8.16 17.86 0.04
N LEU A 115 8.54 17.11 -1.00
CA LEU A 115 9.42 17.65 -2.04
C LEU A 115 8.76 18.82 -2.79
N PRO A 116 9.57 19.77 -3.36
CA PRO A 116 9.01 20.96 -4.00
C PRO A 116 8.07 20.69 -5.18
N ASP A 117 8.29 19.58 -5.89
CA ASP A 117 7.52 19.15 -7.06
C ASP A 117 6.38 18.15 -6.71
N TRP A 118 6.27 17.71 -5.46
CA TRP A 118 5.23 16.78 -5.04
C TRP A 118 3.88 17.46 -4.86
N LYS A 119 2.98 17.19 -5.79
CA LYS A 119 1.61 17.71 -5.78
C LYS A 119 0.69 16.95 -4.81
N ALA A 120 0.83 15.63 -4.78
CA ALA A 120 -0.10 14.70 -4.14
C ALA A 120 0.54 13.83 -3.06
N SER A 121 1.83 14.01 -2.77
CA SER A 121 2.61 13.09 -1.93
C SER A 121 3.34 13.82 -0.81
N LEU A 122 3.56 13.10 0.27
CA LEU A 122 4.50 13.43 1.34
C LEU A 122 5.05 12.16 1.97
N ILE A 123 6.14 12.29 2.72
CA ILE A 123 6.82 11.17 3.35
C ILE A 123 7.24 11.55 4.78
N ILE A 124 7.18 10.60 5.71
CA ILE A 124 7.57 10.82 7.10
C ILE A 124 8.69 9.85 7.45
N ARG A 125 9.84 10.38 7.84
CA ARG A 125 10.99 9.63 8.31
C ARG A 125 10.80 9.18 9.74
N LEU A 126 10.96 7.88 10.00
CA LEU A 126 10.99 7.26 11.30
C LEU A 126 12.43 6.84 11.59
N PRO A 127 13.16 7.53 12.46
CA PRO A 127 14.57 7.20 12.75
C PRO A 127 14.78 5.79 13.29
N GLN A 128 13.73 5.23 13.90
CA GLN A 128 13.70 3.86 14.41
C GLN A 128 12.40 3.19 13.97
N ASP A 129 12.54 2.07 13.26
CA ASP A 129 11.42 1.20 12.92
C ASP A 129 10.86 0.55 14.20
N PRO A 130 9.58 0.71 14.54
CA PRO A 130 9.01 0.14 15.76
C PRO A 130 9.00 -1.39 15.82
N LEU A 131 9.11 -2.08 14.67
CA LEU A 131 9.21 -3.55 14.61
C LEU A 131 10.65 -4.04 14.49
N GLN A 132 11.58 -3.19 14.05
CA GLN A 132 13.02 -3.50 13.93
C GLN A 132 13.86 -2.24 14.26
N PRO A 133 14.12 -1.94 15.54
CA PRO A 133 14.70 -0.68 16.00
C PRO A 133 16.05 -0.28 15.40
N ASP A 134 16.82 -1.24 14.89
CA ASP A 134 18.12 -0.99 14.25
C ASP A 134 18.02 -0.43 12.82
N ARG A 135 16.80 -0.24 12.33
CA ARG A 135 16.51 0.22 10.98
C ARG A 135 15.75 1.54 10.99
N GLN A 136 16.12 2.47 10.09
CA GLN A 136 15.32 3.62 9.71
C GLN A 136 14.37 3.24 8.60
N ILE A 137 13.14 3.76 8.65
CA ILE A 137 12.12 3.59 7.62
C ILE A 137 11.40 4.91 7.36
N TRP A 138 10.58 4.93 6.30
CA TRP A 138 9.78 6.06 5.90
C TRP A 138 8.34 5.61 5.65
N THR A 139 7.34 6.38 6.12
CA THR A 139 5.95 6.17 5.71
C THR A 139 5.60 7.15 4.59
N TYR A 140 5.13 6.63 3.47
CA TYR A 140 4.81 7.39 2.27
C TYR A 140 3.30 7.41 2.05
N TYR A 141 2.78 8.59 1.72
CA TYR A 141 1.37 8.88 1.52
C TYR A 141 1.20 9.57 0.18
N THR A 142 0.34 9.04 -0.70
CA THR A 142 0.12 9.64 -2.03
C THR A 142 -1.32 9.58 -2.51
N HIS A 143 -1.57 10.14 -3.69
CA HIS A 143 -2.85 10.42 -4.33
C HIS A 143 -3.66 11.55 -3.65
N MET A 144 -3.03 12.39 -2.83
CA MET A 144 -3.66 13.50 -2.08
C MET A 144 -3.81 14.77 -2.93
N ALA A 145 -4.33 14.66 -4.15
CA ALA A 145 -4.68 15.75 -5.06
C ALA A 145 -5.79 15.30 -6.01
N ASP A 146 -6.43 16.26 -6.71
CA ASP A 146 -7.31 15.94 -7.83
C ASP A 146 -6.51 15.52 -9.08
N GLU A 147 -7.22 15.12 -10.14
CA GLU A 147 -6.61 14.69 -11.40
C GLU A 147 -5.76 15.77 -12.08
N GLN A 148 -6.04 17.07 -11.84
CA GLN A 148 -5.25 18.20 -12.35
C GLN A 148 -4.03 18.49 -11.48
N GLY A 149 -3.90 17.85 -10.31
CA GLY A 149 -2.81 18.07 -9.36
C GLY A 149 -3.04 19.23 -8.41
N ASN A 150 -4.28 19.68 -8.22
CA ASN A 150 -4.63 20.59 -7.14
C ASN A 150 -4.57 19.83 -5.81
N SER A 151 -3.62 20.21 -4.97
CA SER A 151 -3.26 19.46 -3.77
C SER A 151 -4.32 19.54 -2.68
N TYR A 152 -4.60 18.39 -2.05
CA TYR A 152 -5.37 18.26 -0.82
C TYR A 152 -4.50 18.07 0.43
N ILE A 153 -3.18 18.21 0.30
CA ILE A 153 -2.25 18.23 1.45
C ILE A 153 -2.54 19.47 2.30
N ALA A 154 -2.55 19.30 3.60
CA ALA A 154 -2.85 20.38 4.54
C ALA A 154 -1.91 21.58 4.33
N PRO A 155 -2.42 22.83 4.44
CA PRO A 155 -1.60 24.04 4.20
C PRO A 155 -0.39 24.19 5.13
N ALA A 156 -0.38 23.47 6.26
CA ALA A 156 0.76 23.40 7.18
C ALA A 156 2.00 22.76 6.54
N PHE A 157 1.85 22.03 5.43
CA PHE A 157 2.92 21.32 4.73
C PHE A 157 3.04 21.80 3.28
N PRO A 158 3.50 23.04 3.06
CA PRO A 158 3.70 23.56 1.69
C PRO A 158 4.79 22.77 0.95
N PRO A 159 4.82 22.82 -0.40
CA PRO A 159 5.93 22.26 -1.18
C PRO A 159 7.28 22.79 -0.67
N GLY A 160 8.25 21.87 -0.51
CA GLY A 160 9.57 22.19 0.06
C GLY A 160 9.66 22.08 1.58
N THR A 161 8.60 21.65 2.29
CA THR A 161 8.69 21.28 3.72
C THR A 161 9.72 20.16 3.92
N GLN A 162 10.64 20.34 4.87
CA GLN A 162 11.70 19.37 5.15
C GLN A 162 11.80 19.12 6.66
N GLU A 163 11.85 17.83 7.03
CA GLU A 163 12.15 17.34 8.39
C GLU A 163 11.31 18.01 9.49
N LEU A 164 10.05 18.36 9.19
CA LEU A 164 9.13 18.91 10.17
C LEU A 164 8.57 17.78 11.04
N TYR A 165 8.82 17.83 12.36
CA TYR A 165 8.28 16.82 13.28
C TYR A 165 6.75 16.88 13.33
N VAL A 166 6.12 15.71 13.24
CA VAL A 166 4.67 15.52 13.38
C VAL A 166 4.39 14.36 14.32
N GLU A 167 3.33 14.51 15.12
CA GLU A 167 2.81 13.45 15.99
C GLU A 167 1.92 12.47 15.19
N ALA A 168 1.76 11.25 15.70
CA ALA A 168 0.74 10.33 15.18
C ALA A 168 -0.65 11.00 15.30
N GLY A 169 -1.50 10.82 14.28
CA GLY A 169 -2.81 11.44 14.20
C GLY A 169 -2.81 12.90 13.68
N THR A 170 -1.64 13.48 13.39
CA THR A 170 -1.58 14.79 12.71
C THR A 170 -2.27 14.72 11.36
N LEU A 171 -3.20 15.65 11.07
CA LEU A 171 -3.87 15.76 9.77
C LEU A 171 -2.86 16.16 8.70
N LEU A 172 -2.61 15.25 7.76
CA LEU A 172 -1.70 15.44 6.63
C LEU A 172 -2.40 16.06 5.41
N GLY A 173 -3.68 15.79 5.27
CA GLY A 173 -4.52 16.24 4.17
C GLY A 173 -5.71 15.30 3.95
N TYR A 174 -6.10 15.12 2.68
CA TYR A 174 -7.28 14.34 2.32
C TYR A 174 -7.02 13.48 1.09
N GLN A 175 -7.76 12.36 0.97
CA GLN A 175 -7.70 11.47 -0.20
C GLN A 175 -8.11 12.19 -1.48
N GLY A 176 -7.43 11.84 -2.55
CA GLY A 176 -7.68 12.30 -3.92
C GLY A 176 -7.58 11.17 -4.94
N ASN A 177 -7.36 11.53 -6.20
CA ASN A 177 -7.28 10.59 -7.32
C ASN A 177 -6.12 10.89 -8.29
N TYR A 178 -5.12 11.64 -7.86
CA TYR A 178 -3.98 12.04 -8.70
C TYR A 178 -3.12 10.84 -9.06
N SER A 179 -2.97 10.57 -10.36
CA SER A 179 -2.11 9.51 -10.91
C SER A 179 -0.79 10.02 -11.50
N GLY A 180 -0.66 11.34 -11.66
CA GLY A 180 0.37 11.97 -12.50
C GLY A 180 -0.07 12.20 -13.95
N ASP A 181 -1.17 11.59 -14.38
CA ASP A 181 -1.76 11.70 -15.70
C ASP A 181 -3.25 12.11 -15.58
N PRO A 182 -3.60 13.37 -15.93
CA PRO A 182 -4.96 13.87 -15.82
C PRO A 182 -6.00 13.08 -16.67
N ASP A 183 -5.54 12.46 -17.75
CA ASP A 183 -6.42 11.69 -18.65
C ASP A 183 -6.66 10.26 -18.12
N ASN A 184 -5.94 9.84 -17.08
CA ASN A 184 -6.06 8.52 -16.49
C ASN A 184 -5.98 8.57 -14.95
N PRO A 185 -6.91 9.27 -14.27
CA PRO A 185 -6.91 9.36 -12.81
C PRO A 185 -7.11 8.00 -12.16
N THR A 186 -6.62 7.84 -10.94
CA THR A 186 -6.95 6.67 -10.10
C THR A 186 -8.38 6.76 -9.55
N GLY A 187 -8.87 5.69 -8.90
CA GLY A 187 -10.00 5.82 -7.98
C GLY A 187 -9.61 6.66 -6.76
N ILE A 188 -10.60 7.24 -6.05
CA ILE A 188 -10.32 7.99 -4.82
C ILE A 188 -9.83 7.05 -3.74
N HIS A 189 -8.59 7.22 -3.30
CA HIS A 189 -7.99 6.40 -2.22
C HIS A 189 -6.71 7.05 -1.66
N LEU A 190 -6.24 6.54 -0.55
CA LEU A 190 -4.87 6.73 -0.08
C LEU A 190 -4.04 5.51 -0.49
N HIS A 191 -2.95 5.73 -1.23
CA HIS A 191 -1.87 4.75 -1.28
C HIS A 191 -0.91 5.01 -0.12
N PHE A 192 -0.75 4.01 0.75
CA PHE A 192 0.11 4.05 1.93
C PHE A 192 1.18 2.98 1.84
N SER A 193 2.45 3.37 1.89
CA SER A 193 3.57 2.43 1.87
C SER A 193 4.63 2.72 2.93
N ILE A 194 5.46 1.72 3.22
CA ILE A 194 6.64 1.85 4.06
C ILE A 194 7.86 1.67 3.17
N VAL A 195 8.70 2.70 3.09
CA VAL A 195 9.86 2.75 2.21
C VAL A 195 11.13 2.54 3.02
N LEU A 196 12.07 1.79 2.48
CA LEU A 196 13.36 1.52 3.09
C LEU A 196 14.29 2.73 2.94
N ASP A 197 15.19 2.89 3.92
CA ASP A 197 16.33 3.80 3.86
C ASP A 197 17.39 3.28 2.89
N ASP A 198 18.11 4.18 2.21
CA ASP A 198 19.20 3.85 1.29
C ASP A 198 20.51 3.51 1.99
N GLY A 199 20.54 3.66 3.33
CA GLY A 199 21.73 3.54 4.16
C GLY A 199 22.49 4.87 4.33
N GLY A 200 22.06 5.93 3.66
CA GLY A 200 22.60 7.28 3.73
C GLY A 200 21.66 8.29 4.39
N GLY A 201 20.50 7.85 4.86
CA GLY A 201 19.50 8.72 5.49
C GLY A 201 18.47 9.29 4.50
N SER A 202 18.39 8.73 3.29
CA SER A 202 17.39 9.08 2.29
C SER A 202 16.47 7.89 2.00
N PHE A 203 15.24 8.16 1.58
CA PHE A 203 14.32 7.10 1.17
C PHE A 203 14.69 6.59 -0.23
N ARG A 204 14.48 5.27 -0.43
CA ARG A 204 14.62 4.64 -1.74
C ARG A 204 13.44 4.97 -2.65
N ASN A 205 13.54 4.56 -3.92
CA ASN A 205 12.44 4.69 -4.88
C ASN A 205 11.23 3.86 -4.42
N GLU A 206 10.17 4.53 -4.02
CA GLU A 206 8.92 3.95 -3.51
C GLU A 206 8.10 3.19 -4.57
N LEU A 207 8.42 3.37 -5.85
CA LEU A 207 7.74 2.68 -6.95
C LEU A 207 8.26 1.24 -7.18
N GLU A 208 9.32 0.86 -6.50
CA GLU A 208 9.93 -0.46 -6.60
C GLU A 208 9.62 -1.27 -5.34
N ILE A 209 8.96 -2.41 -5.50
CA ILE A 209 8.52 -3.23 -4.36
C ILE A 209 9.69 -3.70 -3.47
N GLU A 210 10.86 -3.92 -4.05
CA GLU A 210 12.08 -4.30 -3.33
C GLU A 210 12.58 -3.23 -2.37
N ASN A 211 12.13 -2.00 -2.54
CA ASN A 211 12.43 -0.85 -1.71
C ASN A 211 11.36 -0.58 -0.65
N THR A 212 10.33 -1.41 -0.57
CA THR A 212 9.21 -1.23 0.34
C THR A 212 9.02 -2.43 1.27
N LEU A 213 8.29 -2.22 2.34
CA LEU A 213 7.88 -3.24 3.30
C LEU A 213 6.36 -3.37 3.31
N ASP A 214 5.86 -4.57 3.62
CA ASP A 214 4.43 -4.78 3.87
C ASP A 214 3.97 -3.95 5.09
N PRO A 215 3.03 -2.99 4.93
CA PRO A 215 2.52 -2.20 6.04
C PRO A 215 1.61 -2.98 6.98
N SER A 216 1.08 -4.13 6.55
CA SER A 216 0.07 -4.88 7.31
C SER A 216 0.51 -5.24 8.74
N PRO A 217 1.75 -5.73 8.99
CA PRO A 217 2.22 -6.01 10.35
C PRO A 217 2.27 -4.77 11.25
N TYR A 218 2.58 -3.60 10.69
CA TYR A 218 2.65 -2.33 11.44
C TYR A 218 1.28 -1.84 11.87
N LEU A 219 0.24 -2.18 11.11
CA LEU A 219 -1.16 -1.87 11.40
C LEU A 219 -1.86 -2.97 12.21
N GLY A 220 -1.14 -4.06 12.56
CA GLY A 220 -1.71 -5.19 13.28
C GLY A 220 -2.68 -6.03 12.45
N LEU A 221 -2.57 -5.96 11.13
CA LEU A 221 -3.42 -6.69 10.20
C LEU A 221 -2.62 -7.91 9.67
N PRO A 222 -3.03 -9.15 9.99
CA PRO A 222 -2.32 -10.35 9.52
C PRO A 222 -2.67 -10.66 8.06
N LEU A 223 -2.39 -9.72 7.16
CA LEU A 223 -2.75 -9.79 5.75
C LEU A 223 -1.52 -10.04 4.88
N SER A 224 -1.68 -10.90 3.89
CA SER A 224 -0.70 -11.13 2.84
C SER A 224 -1.43 -11.31 1.52
N ALA A 225 -0.92 -10.72 0.45
CA ALA A 225 -1.47 -10.91 -0.88
C ALA A 225 -1.50 -12.39 -1.31
N GLU A 226 -0.61 -13.21 -0.75
CA GLU A 226 -0.51 -14.64 -1.06
C GLU A 226 -1.51 -15.48 -0.28
N THR A 227 -1.80 -15.13 0.98
CA THR A 227 -2.65 -15.92 1.89
C THR A 227 -4.06 -15.38 2.00
N ASN A 228 -4.26 -14.07 1.85
CA ASN A 228 -5.59 -13.46 1.90
C ASN A 228 -6.36 -13.70 0.60
N GLN A 229 -7.18 -14.75 0.58
CA GLN A 229 -7.99 -15.12 -0.58
C GLN A 229 -9.33 -14.39 -0.64
N GLY A 230 -9.40 -13.22 -0.06
CA GLY A 230 -10.58 -12.40 -0.16
C GLY A 230 -11.27 -12.14 1.18
N GLU A 231 -10.60 -12.30 2.27
CA GLU A 231 -11.06 -11.81 3.57
C GLU A 231 -11.04 -10.29 3.59
N ILE A 232 -12.02 -9.71 4.27
CA ILE A 232 -12.05 -8.27 4.52
C ILE A 232 -11.01 -7.98 5.60
N PRO A 233 -10.05 -7.06 5.35
CA PRO A 233 -9.12 -6.64 6.37
C PRO A 233 -9.86 -6.01 7.54
N SER A 234 -9.74 -6.57 8.72
CA SER A 234 -10.35 -6.04 9.96
C SER A 234 -9.40 -6.18 11.13
N CYS A 235 -9.51 -5.30 12.11
CA CYS A 235 -8.91 -5.50 13.41
C CYS A 235 -9.53 -6.75 14.05
N GLY A 236 -8.71 -7.75 14.38
CA GLY A 236 -9.14 -8.98 15.02
C GLY A 236 -9.49 -8.77 16.51
#